data_2408d6d1d22f346d8a5d8c6819f48ae7
#
_entry.id   2408d6d1d22f346d8a5d8c6819f48ae7
#
_cell.length_a   1.000
_cell.length_b   1.000
_cell.length_c   1.000
_cell.angle_alpha   90.00
_cell.angle_beta   90.00
_cell.angle_gamma   90.00
#
_symmetry.space_group_name_H-M   'P 1'
#
loop_
_entity.id
_entity.type
_entity.pdbx_description
1 polymer ?
#
loop_
_entity_poly.entity_id
_entity_poly.type
_entity_poly.pdbx_seq_one_letter_code
_entity_poly.pdbx_strand_id
1 'polypeptide(L)'
;MAIRLILAWILALVFIPAFAADVDGFRVWTDPEKTRAVLDLDSSTDYQLFTLDNPPRVVIDLDKSSLDHSLKFAQEHAGVIEGVRHGAPDKDTLRIVLDLAGQSEVKSFLLDPTGNYGYRLVVDLFQNNRQGGKASVKQVSAMQAQNRDVIVAIDAGHGGEDPGATGKNRTREKNVVLAIARELKKTIDAQPGMSAVLTRTGDYYIPLRDRFEKARKARADLFVSIHADAFKNRKVSGSSVFVLSSKGASSEFARRLAASENSSDLVGGVTLNDKDDMLASVLLDLSQSATMEASHAVADSVFGSLRVLGKTHKSHVEHANFMVLKSPDVPSILVETAFISNPSEEKRLNDPAWQRKTARSITDGIQNYFYMSPPPGTWIASNRQPVRYQVMRGDTLGEIANRYRVSLYSLRRVNQLKSDTIRVGSELLIPTT
;
A
#
# COMPACT_ATOMS: atom_id res chain seq x y z
N MET A 1 -74.34 -14.38 -37.61
CA MET A 1 -73.27 -13.70 -38.35
C MET A 1 -72.19 -13.27 -37.35
N ALA A 2 -71.18 -14.08 -37.14
CA ALA A 2 -70.18 -13.86 -36.11
C ALA A 2 -68.85 -13.46 -36.81
N ILE A 3 -68.39 -12.25 -36.59
CA ILE A 3 -67.13 -11.71 -37.09
C ILE A 3 -66.03 -12.17 -36.16
N ARG A 4 -65.12 -13.03 -36.61
CA ARG A 4 -63.89 -13.40 -35.90
C ARG A 4 -62.80 -12.36 -36.17
N LEU A 5 -62.43 -11.59 -35.14
CA LEU A 5 -61.25 -10.75 -35.12
C LEU A 5 -60.02 -11.61 -34.85
N ILE A 6 -59.12 -11.74 -35.84
CA ILE A 6 -57.82 -12.33 -35.70
C ILE A 6 -56.83 -11.24 -35.26
N LEU A 7 -56.41 -11.29 -34.02
CA LEU A 7 -55.34 -10.45 -33.48
C LEU A 7 -53.98 -11.06 -33.89
N ALA A 8 -53.31 -10.45 -34.87
CA ALA A 8 -51.95 -10.77 -35.23
C ALA A 8 -51.00 -10.12 -34.26
N TRP A 9 -50.32 -10.91 -33.42
CA TRP A 9 -49.20 -10.50 -32.59
C TRP A 9 -48.00 -10.33 -33.49
N ILE A 10 -47.57 -9.08 -33.75
CA ILE A 10 -46.25 -8.77 -34.34
C ILE A 10 -45.24 -8.86 -33.22
N LEU A 11 -44.47 -9.94 -33.20
CA LEU A 11 -43.31 -10.09 -32.34
C LEU A 11 -42.20 -9.18 -32.91
N ALA A 12 -42.08 -7.98 -32.37
CA ALA A 12 -40.97 -7.10 -32.67
C ALA A 12 -39.70 -7.74 -32.07
N LEU A 13 -38.89 -8.40 -32.91
CA LEU A 13 -37.52 -8.74 -32.56
C LEU A 13 -36.79 -7.42 -32.31
N VAL A 14 -36.57 -7.10 -31.04
CA VAL A 14 -35.63 -6.06 -30.65
C VAL A 14 -34.24 -6.61 -30.95
N PHE A 15 -33.67 -6.21 -32.10
CA PHE A 15 -32.27 -6.37 -32.38
C PHE A 15 -31.53 -5.48 -31.37
N ILE A 16 -31.05 -6.07 -30.30
CA ILE A 16 -30.04 -5.42 -29.47
C ILE A 16 -28.75 -5.45 -30.31
N PRO A 17 -28.22 -4.31 -30.76
CA PRO A 17 -26.94 -4.31 -31.46
C PRO A 17 -25.92 -4.89 -30.50
N ALA A 18 -25.26 -5.98 -30.90
CA ALA A 18 -24.07 -6.45 -30.19
C ALA A 18 -23.02 -5.32 -30.36
N PHE A 19 -22.80 -4.56 -29.30
CA PHE A 19 -21.75 -3.56 -29.29
C PHE A 19 -20.42 -4.29 -29.48
N ALA A 20 -19.68 -3.89 -30.51
CA ALA A 20 -18.28 -4.26 -30.67
C ALA A 20 -17.51 -3.63 -29.50
N ALA A 21 -16.64 -4.37 -28.84
CA ALA A 21 -15.77 -3.82 -27.82
C ALA A 21 -14.57 -3.15 -28.45
N ASP A 22 -14.31 -1.90 -28.09
CA ASP A 22 -13.12 -1.19 -28.55
C ASP A 22 -12.03 -1.28 -27.49
N VAL A 23 -10.79 -1.56 -27.92
CA VAL A 23 -9.61 -1.50 -27.07
C VAL A 23 -9.10 -0.06 -27.06
N ASP A 24 -9.30 0.63 -25.93
CA ASP A 24 -8.99 2.05 -25.76
C ASP A 24 -7.58 2.28 -25.23
N GLY A 25 -7.00 1.29 -24.57
CA GLY A 25 -5.72 1.41 -23.89
C GLY A 25 -4.95 0.11 -23.73
N PHE A 26 -3.63 0.25 -23.68
CA PHE A 26 -2.72 -0.84 -23.34
C PHE A 26 -1.68 -0.35 -22.33
N ARG A 27 -1.55 -1.05 -21.24
CA ARG A 27 -0.65 -0.68 -20.14
C ARG A 27 0.10 -1.90 -19.64
N VAL A 28 1.37 -1.73 -19.27
CA VAL A 28 2.22 -2.82 -18.76
C VAL A 28 2.92 -2.38 -17.49
N TRP A 29 2.97 -3.25 -16.51
CA TRP A 29 3.77 -3.11 -15.29
C TRP A 29 4.56 -4.38 -15.02
N THR A 30 5.73 -4.21 -14.44
CA THR A 30 6.61 -5.33 -14.08
C THR A 30 6.93 -5.26 -12.60
N ASP A 31 6.73 -6.36 -11.91
CA ASP A 31 7.21 -6.60 -10.56
C ASP A 31 8.25 -7.73 -10.56
N PRO A 32 8.90 -8.05 -9.42
CA PRO A 32 9.90 -9.12 -9.36
C PRO A 32 9.37 -10.52 -9.67
N GLU A 33 8.04 -10.75 -9.64
CA GLU A 33 7.43 -12.08 -9.79
C GLU A 33 6.74 -12.24 -11.15
N LYS A 34 6.21 -11.13 -11.73
CA LYS A 34 5.44 -11.16 -12.97
C LYS A 34 5.51 -9.88 -13.78
N THR A 35 5.12 -9.99 -15.03
CA THR A 35 4.76 -8.86 -15.90
C THR A 35 3.25 -8.87 -16.09
N ARG A 36 2.58 -7.77 -15.83
CA ARG A 36 1.13 -7.58 -16.01
C ARG A 36 0.87 -6.70 -17.22
N ALA A 37 0.14 -7.21 -18.19
CA ALA A 37 -0.44 -6.44 -19.28
C ALA A 37 -1.93 -6.23 -19.04
N VAL A 38 -2.43 -5.02 -19.33
CA VAL A 38 -3.84 -4.65 -19.19
C VAL A 38 -4.32 -4.00 -20.48
N LEU A 39 -5.42 -4.52 -21.02
CA LEU A 39 -6.18 -3.94 -22.10
C LEU A 39 -7.39 -3.23 -21.51
N ASP A 40 -7.51 -1.92 -21.70
CA ASP A 40 -8.68 -1.14 -21.36
C ASP A 40 -9.72 -1.32 -22.46
N LEU A 41 -10.95 -1.60 -22.09
CA LEU A 41 -12.07 -1.88 -22.98
C LEU A 41 -13.25 -0.96 -22.65
N ASP A 42 -13.94 -0.48 -23.68
CA ASP A 42 -15.16 0.33 -23.51
C ASP A 42 -16.37 -0.52 -23.11
N SER A 43 -16.38 -1.81 -23.50
CA SER A 43 -17.45 -2.74 -23.18
C SER A 43 -16.92 -4.14 -22.86
N SER A 44 -17.77 -5.01 -22.29
CA SER A 44 -17.42 -6.41 -22.05
C SER A 44 -17.36 -7.20 -23.34
N THR A 45 -16.36 -8.05 -23.49
CA THR A 45 -16.23 -8.97 -24.63
C THR A 45 -15.78 -10.35 -24.19
N ASP A 46 -16.17 -11.37 -24.97
CA ASP A 46 -15.61 -12.70 -24.83
C ASP A 46 -14.20 -12.73 -25.43
N TYR A 47 -13.31 -13.48 -24.81
CA TYR A 47 -11.94 -13.59 -25.31
C TYR A 47 -11.43 -15.03 -25.21
N GLN A 48 -10.49 -15.36 -26.11
CA GLN A 48 -9.72 -16.59 -26.06
C GLN A 48 -8.25 -16.24 -25.89
N LEU A 49 -7.55 -16.93 -25.00
CA LEU A 49 -6.13 -16.76 -24.78
C LEU A 49 -5.43 -18.09 -24.91
N PHE A 50 -4.35 -18.15 -25.70
CA PHE A 50 -3.49 -19.31 -25.84
C PHE A 50 -2.03 -18.92 -25.99
N THR A 51 -1.14 -19.84 -25.68
CA THR A 51 0.31 -19.64 -25.78
C THR A 51 0.89 -20.42 -26.95
N LEU A 52 1.96 -19.87 -27.53
CA LEU A 52 2.76 -20.52 -28.56
C LEU A 52 4.24 -20.48 -28.14
N ASP A 53 4.98 -21.58 -28.40
CA ASP A 53 6.30 -21.78 -27.80
C ASP A 53 7.48 -21.38 -28.70
N ASN A 54 7.32 -21.39 -30.00
CA ASN A 54 8.43 -21.16 -30.95
C ASN A 54 8.09 -20.09 -32.02
N PRO A 55 8.44 -18.83 -31.83
CA PRO A 55 8.94 -18.21 -30.60
C PRO A 55 7.86 -18.09 -29.51
N PRO A 56 8.25 -17.94 -28.22
CA PRO A 56 7.32 -17.79 -27.11
C PRO A 56 6.43 -16.55 -27.29
N ARG A 57 5.10 -16.71 -27.19
CA ARG A 57 4.14 -15.61 -27.32
C ARG A 57 2.79 -15.98 -26.71
N VAL A 58 2.08 -14.97 -26.27
CA VAL A 58 0.67 -15.05 -25.87
C VAL A 58 -0.18 -14.44 -26.99
N VAL A 59 -1.19 -15.17 -27.40
CA VAL A 59 -2.19 -14.72 -28.38
C VAL A 59 -3.50 -14.51 -27.65
N ILE A 60 -4.10 -13.34 -27.86
CA ILE A 60 -5.38 -12.94 -27.27
C ILE A 60 -6.30 -12.60 -28.43
N ASP A 61 -7.37 -13.37 -28.57
CA ASP A 61 -8.44 -13.12 -29.55
C ASP A 61 -9.65 -12.55 -28.81
N LEU A 62 -10.04 -11.34 -29.15
CA LEU A 62 -11.20 -10.63 -28.63
C LEU A 62 -12.33 -10.71 -29.66
N ASP A 63 -13.48 -11.27 -29.24
CA ASP A 63 -14.65 -11.43 -30.13
C ASP A 63 -15.33 -10.08 -30.38
N LYS A 64 -15.74 -9.82 -31.63
CA LYS A 64 -16.46 -8.62 -32.07
C LYS A 64 -15.81 -7.34 -31.55
N SER A 65 -14.50 -7.26 -31.64
CA SER A 65 -13.73 -6.18 -31.07
C SER A 65 -12.90 -5.47 -32.13
N SER A 66 -12.64 -4.19 -31.90
CA SER A 66 -11.77 -3.38 -32.72
C SER A 66 -10.72 -2.64 -31.90
N LEU A 67 -9.72 -2.10 -32.55
CA LEU A 67 -8.67 -1.30 -31.92
C LEU A 67 -8.90 0.17 -32.27
N ASP A 68 -8.89 1.05 -31.27
CA ASP A 68 -8.85 2.49 -31.52
C ASP A 68 -7.61 2.81 -32.38
N HIS A 69 -7.82 3.38 -33.56
CA HIS A 69 -6.77 3.73 -34.49
C HIS A 69 -5.75 4.73 -33.95
N SER A 70 -6.08 5.41 -32.85
CA SER A 70 -5.19 6.32 -32.14
C SER A 70 -4.28 5.62 -31.13
N LEU A 71 -4.56 4.35 -30.79
CA LEU A 71 -3.84 3.61 -29.76
C LEU A 71 -2.41 3.30 -30.23
N LYS A 72 -1.45 3.84 -29.50
CA LYS A 72 -0.04 3.47 -29.62
C LYS A 72 0.30 2.57 -28.46
N PHE A 73 0.85 1.40 -28.75
CA PHE A 73 1.41 0.53 -27.71
C PHE A 73 2.69 1.19 -27.16
N ALA A 74 2.52 2.18 -26.29
CA ALA A 74 3.62 3.05 -25.82
C ALA A 74 4.67 2.30 -24.96
N GLN A 75 4.41 1.05 -24.58
CA GLN A 75 5.29 0.19 -23.79
C GLN A 75 5.40 -1.19 -24.45
N GLU A 76 5.91 -1.21 -25.69
CA GLU A 76 6.08 -2.47 -26.44
C GLU A 76 7.10 -3.43 -25.80
N HIS A 77 7.99 -2.90 -24.94
CA HIS A 77 9.02 -3.67 -24.24
C HIS A 77 8.95 -3.41 -22.75
N ALA A 78 8.51 -4.38 -21.96
CA ALA A 78 8.50 -4.32 -20.51
C ALA A 78 8.51 -5.71 -19.89
N GLY A 79 9.41 -5.94 -18.94
CA GLY A 79 9.55 -7.23 -18.26
C GLY A 79 9.84 -8.36 -19.22
N VAL A 80 8.93 -9.34 -19.32
CA VAL A 80 9.04 -10.47 -20.24
C VAL A 80 8.48 -10.19 -21.64
N ILE A 81 7.82 -9.05 -21.85
CA ILE A 81 7.24 -8.65 -23.15
C ILE A 81 8.32 -7.98 -23.99
N GLU A 82 8.64 -8.56 -25.16
CA GLU A 82 9.59 -8.04 -26.13
C GLU A 82 8.92 -7.28 -27.28
N GLY A 83 7.62 -7.47 -27.46
CA GLY A 83 6.87 -6.78 -28.50
C GLY A 83 5.37 -7.02 -28.36
N VAL A 84 4.60 -6.09 -28.94
CA VAL A 84 3.14 -6.18 -29.02
C VAL A 84 2.72 -5.97 -30.47
N ARG A 85 1.94 -6.90 -30.99
CA ARG A 85 1.41 -6.86 -32.34
C ARG A 85 -0.09 -7.06 -32.33
N HIS A 86 -0.79 -6.51 -33.30
CA HIS A 86 -2.22 -6.72 -33.47
C HIS A 86 -2.58 -7.00 -34.92
N GLY A 87 -3.75 -7.57 -35.11
CA GLY A 87 -4.30 -7.88 -36.44
C GLY A 87 -5.74 -8.38 -36.33
N ALA A 88 -6.38 -8.54 -37.46
CA ALA A 88 -7.72 -9.10 -37.57
C ALA A 88 -7.63 -10.44 -38.33
N PRO A 89 -7.69 -11.60 -37.66
CA PRO A 89 -7.66 -12.90 -38.35
C PRO A 89 -8.92 -13.13 -39.18
N ASP A 90 -10.02 -12.51 -38.79
CA ASP A 90 -11.30 -12.49 -39.52
C ASP A 90 -12.01 -11.12 -39.32
N LYS A 91 -13.27 -11.01 -39.78
CA LYS A 91 -14.01 -9.74 -39.74
C LYS A 91 -14.46 -9.30 -38.36
N ASP A 92 -14.58 -10.26 -37.45
CA ASP A 92 -15.22 -10.08 -36.17
C ASP A 92 -14.24 -10.27 -34.98
N THR A 93 -12.96 -10.58 -35.27
CA THR A 93 -11.98 -10.89 -34.21
C THR A 93 -10.81 -9.91 -34.25
N LEU A 94 -10.54 -9.24 -33.12
CA LEU A 94 -9.29 -8.52 -32.89
C LEU A 94 -8.28 -9.46 -32.23
N ARG A 95 -7.14 -9.68 -32.86
CA ARG A 95 -6.03 -10.45 -32.32
C ARG A 95 -4.93 -9.54 -31.81
N ILE A 96 -4.53 -9.73 -30.54
CA ILE A 96 -3.37 -9.10 -29.94
C ILE A 96 -2.36 -10.19 -29.59
N VAL A 97 -1.11 -9.95 -29.94
CA VAL A 97 0.00 -10.89 -29.71
C VAL A 97 1.07 -10.20 -28.87
N LEU A 98 1.37 -10.80 -27.73
CA LEU A 98 2.48 -10.42 -26.87
C LEU A 98 3.65 -11.35 -27.19
N ASP A 99 4.70 -10.83 -27.80
CA ASP A 99 5.95 -11.57 -28.03
C ASP A 99 6.76 -11.59 -26.71
N LEU A 100 7.26 -12.75 -26.30
CA LEU A 100 7.87 -12.94 -24.99
C LEU A 100 9.35 -13.33 -25.09
N ALA A 101 10.17 -12.85 -24.16
CA ALA A 101 11.58 -13.21 -24.00
C ALA A 101 11.79 -14.70 -23.64
N GLY A 102 10.76 -15.37 -23.15
CA GLY A 102 10.81 -16.78 -22.76
C GLY A 102 9.44 -17.34 -22.38
N GLN A 103 9.39 -18.64 -22.14
CA GLN A 103 8.15 -19.28 -21.68
C GLN A 103 7.68 -18.70 -20.35
N SER A 104 6.41 -18.38 -20.25
CA SER A 104 5.76 -17.83 -19.06
C SER A 104 4.49 -18.61 -18.74
N GLU A 105 4.23 -18.81 -17.45
CA GLU A 105 2.89 -19.21 -17.00
C GLU A 105 1.97 -17.99 -17.15
N VAL A 106 0.79 -18.19 -17.74
CA VAL A 106 -0.14 -17.09 -18.04
C VAL A 106 -1.42 -17.26 -17.25
N LYS A 107 -1.86 -16.18 -16.60
CA LYS A 107 -3.20 -16.06 -16.00
C LYS A 107 -3.89 -14.84 -16.59
N SER A 108 -5.16 -14.99 -16.96
CA SER A 108 -5.96 -13.89 -17.48
C SER A 108 -7.34 -13.84 -16.87
N PHE A 109 -7.88 -12.66 -16.73
CA PHE A 109 -9.23 -12.43 -16.24
C PHE A 109 -9.76 -11.07 -16.71
N LEU A 110 -11.08 -10.99 -16.89
CA LEU A 110 -11.78 -9.76 -17.20
C LEU A 110 -12.25 -9.10 -15.90
N LEU A 111 -12.06 -7.79 -15.78
CA LEU A 111 -12.53 -6.98 -14.66
C LEU A 111 -13.68 -6.11 -15.09
N ASP A 112 -14.71 -6.06 -14.27
CA ASP A 112 -15.83 -5.14 -14.41
C ASP A 112 -15.43 -3.68 -14.14
N PRO A 113 -16.21 -2.70 -14.66
CA PRO A 113 -15.98 -1.29 -14.39
C PRO A 113 -15.94 -0.97 -12.90
N THR A 114 -14.94 -0.19 -12.48
CA THR A 114 -14.76 0.21 -11.08
C THR A 114 -14.25 1.64 -11.00
N GLY A 115 -14.95 2.50 -10.27
CA GLY A 115 -14.58 3.90 -10.14
C GLY A 115 -14.58 4.64 -11.49
N ASN A 116 -13.41 5.09 -11.93
CA ASN A 116 -13.20 5.76 -13.22
C ASN A 116 -12.67 4.83 -14.32
N TYR A 117 -12.58 3.53 -14.04
CA TYR A 117 -12.06 2.53 -14.97
C TYR A 117 -13.19 1.76 -15.64
N GLY A 118 -13.11 1.56 -16.96
CA GLY A 118 -13.99 0.70 -17.75
C GLY A 118 -13.70 -0.79 -17.53
N TYR A 119 -14.15 -1.63 -18.45
CA TYR A 119 -13.75 -3.04 -18.50
C TYR A 119 -12.25 -3.16 -18.74
N ARG A 120 -11.60 -4.17 -18.17
CA ARG A 120 -10.16 -4.39 -18.31
C ARG A 120 -9.85 -5.87 -18.44
N LEU A 121 -9.21 -6.26 -19.52
CA LEU A 121 -8.64 -7.60 -19.63
C LEU A 121 -7.21 -7.57 -19.07
N VAL A 122 -7.01 -8.27 -17.97
CA VAL A 122 -5.71 -8.40 -17.30
C VAL A 122 -5.04 -9.69 -17.72
N VAL A 123 -3.76 -9.62 -18.06
CA VAL A 123 -2.91 -10.77 -18.42
C VAL A 123 -1.64 -10.72 -17.57
N ASP A 124 -1.52 -11.65 -16.62
CA ASP A 124 -0.35 -11.83 -15.77
C ASP A 124 0.57 -12.91 -16.36
N LEU A 125 1.83 -12.55 -16.58
CA LEU A 125 2.88 -13.38 -17.16
C LEU A 125 3.94 -13.67 -16.07
N PHE A 126 3.98 -14.90 -15.57
CA PHE A 126 4.95 -15.32 -14.56
C PHE A 126 6.16 -15.95 -15.23
N GLN A 127 7.36 -15.45 -14.93
CA GLN A 127 8.57 -16.05 -15.45
C GLN A 127 8.75 -17.48 -14.89
N ASN A 128 8.86 -18.45 -15.78
CA ASN A 128 9.24 -19.81 -15.41
C ASN A 128 10.74 -19.86 -15.02
N ASN A 129 11.13 -19.24 -13.92
CA ASN A 129 12.44 -19.42 -13.33
C ASN A 129 12.49 -20.81 -12.66
N ARG A 130 12.55 -21.88 -13.48
CA ARG A 130 12.89 -23.23 -13.03
C ARG A 130 14.38 -23.35 -12.69
N GLN A 131 14.95 -22.39 -11.99
CA GLN A 131 16.09 -22.64 -11.13
C GLN A 131 15.54 -22.96 -9.76
N GLY A 132 15.33 -24.26 -9.56
CA GLY A 132 14.90 -24.83 -8.29
C GLY A 132 15.85 -24.48 -7.15
N GLY A 133 15.67 -23.31 -6.59
CA GLY A 133 16.02 -23.05 -5.23
C GLY A 133 15.02 -23.82 -4.36
N LYS A 134 15.31 -25.07 -4.01
CA LYS A 134 14.71 -25.67 -2.83
C LYS A 134 14.86 -24.64 -1.72
N ALA A 135 13.76 -24.07 -1.28
CA ALA A 135 13.71 -23.33 -0.03
C ALA A 135 14.25 -24.32 1.01
N SER A 136 15.53 -24.20 1.35
CA SER A 136 16.09 -24.91 2.48
C SER A 136 15.32 -24.36 3.67
N VAL A 137 14.49 -25.18 4.27
CA VAL A 137 13.99 -24.99 5.62
C VAL A 137 15.25 -24.96 6.49
N LYS A 138 15.85 -23.78 6.65
CA LYS A 138 16.84 -23.56 7.68
C LYS A 138 16.07 -23.75 8.98
N GLN A 139 16.29 -24.90 9.62
CA GLN A 139 16.02 -25.02 11.03
C GLN A 139 16.77 -23.89 11.72
N VAL A 140 16.02 -22.87 12.11
CA VAL A 140 16.55 -21.79 12.94
C VAL A 140 16.74 -22.40 14.32
N SER A 141 17.95 -22.86 14.60
CA SER A 141 18.34 -23.11 15.97
C SER A 141 18.14 -21.82 16.76
N ALA A 142 17.38 -21.90 17.83
CA ALA A 142 16.96 -20.79 18.69
C ALA A 142 18.12 -20.02 19.38
N MET A 143 19.36 -20.30 19.01
CA MET A 143 20.57 -19.78 19.67
C MET A 143 21.29 -18.63 18.94
N GLN A 144 20.82 -18.14 17.77
CA GLN A 144 21.53 -17.12 16.98
C GLN A 144 20.79 -15.79 16.78
N ALA A 145 19.80 -15.48 17.61
CA ALA A 145 19.05 -14.22 17.51
C ALA A 145 19.52 -13.14 18.51
N GLN A 146 20.73 -13.22 19.04
CA GLN A 146 21.27 -12.15 19.87
C GLN A 146 21.86 -11.06 18.97
N ASN A 147 21.36 -9.81 19.16
CA ASN A 147 21.78 -8.59 18.45
C ASN A 147 21.30 -8.42 16.99
N ARG A 148 20.14 -8.97 16.61
CA ARG A 148 19.57 -8.64 15.30
C ARG A 148 19.09 -7.17 15.28
N ASP A 149 19.02 -6.59 14.09
CA ASP A 149 18.36 -5.30 13.92
C ASP A 149 16.83 -5.40 14.14
N VAL A 150 16.24 -4.28 14.52
CA VAL A 150 14.81 -4.04 14.39
C VAL A 150 14.50 -3.86 12.90
N ILE A 151 13.54 -4.61 12.39
CA ILE A 151 13.15 -4.60 10.98
C ILE A 151 11.84 -3.81 10.81
N VAL A 152 11.88 -2.74 10.01
CA VAL A 152 10.70 -1.95 9.67
C VAL A 152 10.29 -2.24 8.23
N ALA A 153 9.11 -2.80 8.02
CA ALA A 153 8.53 -2.94 6.69
C ALA A 153 7.82 -1.63 6.32
N ILE A 154 8.26 -1.01 5.25
CA ILE A 154 7.70 0.23 4.73
C ILE A 154 6.86 -0.11 3.50
N ASP A 155 5.58 0.19 3.56
CA ASP A 155 4.67 0.06 2.46
C ASP A 155 4.45 1.43 1.80
N ALA A 156 4.74 1.51 0.51
CA ALA A 156 4.34 2.65 -0.30
C ALA A 156 2.97 2.34 -0.88
N GLY A 157 1.92 3.03 -0.44
CA GLY A 157 0.56 2.83 -0.91
C GLY A 157 0.44 2.85 -2.42
N HIS A 158 -0.61 2.23 -2.97
CA HIS A 158 -0.91 2.23 -4.40
C HIS A 158 0.19 1.60 -5.28
N GLY A 159 0.22 1.93 -6.56
CA GLY A 159 1.24 1.46 -7.52
C GLY A 159 0.62 0.80 -8.76
N GLY A 160 1.38 0.75 -9.86
CA GLY A 160 0.92 0.16 -11.10
C GLY A 160 -0.36 0.81 -11.61
N GLU A 161 -1.42 0.03 -11.73
CA GLU A 161 -2.74 0.47 -12.18
C GLU A 161 -3.42 1.43 -11.24
N ASP A 162 -3.17 1.28 -9.95
CA ASP A 162 -3.73 2.15 -8.93
C ASP A 162 -2.85 3.41 -8.75
N PRO A 163 -3.26 4.57 -9.27
CA PRO A 163 -2.51 5.81 -9.14
C PRO A 163 -2.62 6.41 -7.74
N GLY A 164 -3.56 5.93 -6.90
CA GLY A 164 -4.01 6.63 -5.70
C GLY A 164 -4.68 7.96 -6.03
N ALA A 165 -4.72 8.84 -5.07
CA ALA A 165 -5.23 10.18 -5.26
C ALA A 165 -4.38 10.99 -6.27
N THR A 166 -5.03 11.93 -6.94
CA THR A 166 -4.38 12.80 -7.92
C THR A 166 -4.57 14.27 -7.54
N GLY A 167 -3.46 14.98 -7.41
CA GLY A 167 -3.43 16.41 -7.12
C GLY A 167 -3.89 17.27 -8.31
N LYS A 168 -4.09 18.58 -8.05
CA LYS A 168 -4.52 19.54 -9.08
C LYS A 168 -3.53 19.62 -10.26
N ASN A 169 -2.23 19.48 -9.98
CA ASN A 169 -1.16 19.53 -10.98
C ASN A 169 -0.82 18.15 -11.56
N ARG A 170 -1.76 17.19 -11.48
CA ARG A 170 -1.61 15.80 -11.94
C ARG A 170 -0.53 15.00 -11.22
N THR A 171 -0.13 15.42 -10.02
CA THR A 171 0.74 14.62 -9.15
C THR A 171 -0.03 13.38 -8.71
N ARG A 172 0.51 12.20 -8.97
CA ARG A 172 -0.09 10.92 -8.56
C ARG A 172 0.48 10.50 -7.21
N GLU A 173 -0.38 10.09 -6.30
CA GLU A 173 -0.01 9.66 -4.95
C GLU A 173 1.04 8.54 -4.98
N LYS A 174 0.83 7.49 -5.80
CA LYS A 174 1.76 6.36 -5.92
C LYS A 174 3.22 6.74 -6.11
N ASN A 175 3.49 7.85 -6.79
CA ASN A 175 4.85 8.33 -7.06
C ASN A 175 5.45 9.04 -5.84
N VAL A 176 4.65 9.87 -5.19
CA VAL A 176 5.07 10.64 -4.02
C VAL A 176 5.34 9.72 -2.84
N VAL A 177 4.42 8.79 -2.56
CA VAL A 177 4.57 7.86 -1.43
C VAL A 177 5.75 6.91 -1.63
N LEU A 178 6.04 6.49 -2.87
CA LEU A 178 7.24 5.70 -3.17
C LEU A 178 8.53 6.50 -2.94
N ALA A 179 8.53 7.79 -3.30
CA ALA A 179 9.68 8.65 -3.06
C ALA A 179 9.92 8.83 -1.55
N ILE A 180 8.87 9.10 -0.76
CA ILE A 180 8.96 9.23 0.70
C ILE A 180 9.38 7.91 1.34
N ALA A 181 8.83 6.76 0.90
CA ALA A 181 9.18 5.44 1.40
C ALA A 181 10.66 5.11 1.18
N ARG A 182 11.23 5.48 0.02
CA ARG A 182 12.67 5.33 -0.27
C ARG A 182 13.55 6.20 0.64
N GLU A 183 13.16 7.45 0.90
CA GLU A 183 13.86 8.31 1.84
C GLU A 183 13.73 7.78 3.28
N LEU A 184 12.54 7.26 3.66
CA LEU A 184 12.30 6.65 4.97
C LEU A 184 13.19 5.41 5.16
N LYS A 185 13.30 4.56 4.15
CA LYS A 185 14.23 3.44 4.19
C LYS A 185 15.67 3.90 4.45
N LYS A 186 16.15 4.90 3.72
CA LYS A 186 17.53 5.44 3.91
C LYS A 186 17.75 5.97 5.32
N THR A 187 16.75 6.68 5.88
CA THR A 187 16.88 7.25 7.22
C THR A 187 16.83 6.21 8.31
N ILE A 188 16.04 5.14 8.15
CA ILE A 188 15.99 4.01 9.09
C ILE A 188 17.27 3.17 9.00
N ASP A 189 17.73 2.82 7.80
CA ASP A 189 18.96 2.05 7.61
C ASP A 189 20.22 2.78 8.13
N ALA A 190 20.16 4.09 8.27
CA ALA A 190 21.23 4.88 8.89
C ALA A 190 21.21 4.85 10.43
N GLN A 191 20.16 4.28 11.05
CA GLN A 191 20.08 4.17 12.51
C GLN A 191 20.74 2.89 13.01
N PRO A 192 21.61 2.96 14.02
CA PRO A 192 22.20 1.76 14.60
C PRO A 192 21.13 0.79 15.13
N GLY A 193 21.27 -0.48 14.76
CA GLY A 193 20.36 -1.55 15.18
C GLY A 193 18.97 -1.52 14.53
N MET A 194 18.82 -0.80 13.40
CA MET A 194 17.59 -0.74 12.62
C MET A 194 17.86 -1.03 11.15
N SER A 195 16.93 -1.69 10.50
CA SER A 195 16.95 -1.93 9.06
C SER A 195 15.54 -1.83 8.50
N ALA A 196 15.40 -1.50 7.21
CA ALA A 196 14.10 -1.37 6.58
C ALA A 196 13.99 -2.17 5.28
N VAL A 197 12.79 -2.72 5.05
CA VAL A 197 12.41 -3.39 3.80
C VAL A 197 11.23 -2.66 3.17
N LEU A 198 11.25 -2.51 1.84
CA LEU A 198 10.14 -1.93 1.09
C LEU A 198 9.22 -3.05 0.60
N THR A 199 7.90 -2.86 0.66
CA THR A 199 6.95 -3.80 0.05
C THR A 199 7.05 -3.76 -1.46
N ARG A 200 7.20 -2.54 -2.04
CA ARG A 200 7.48 -2.34 -3.47
C ARG A 200 8.67 -1.39 -3.69
N THR A 201 9.44 -1.69 -4.69
CA THR A 201 10.63 -0.89 -5.07
C THR A 201 10.44 -0.11 -6.37
N GLY A 202 9.34 -0.41 -7.09
CA GLY A 202 8.98 0.18 -8.38
C GLY A 202 7.51 0.58 -8.46
N ASP A 203 7.07 0.96 -9.66
CA ASP A 203 5.68 1.30 -9.96
C ASP A 203 4.92 0.06 -10.40
N TYR A 204 4.50 -0.77 -9.46
CA TYR A 204 3.63 -1.92 -9.63
C TYR A 204 2.67 -2.05 -8.46
N TYR A 205 1.49 -2.64 -8.70
CA TYR A 205 0.48 -2.86 -7.69
C TYR A 205 0.78 -4.12 -6.86
N ILE A 206 0.56 -4.02 -5.56
CA ILE A 206 0.59 -5.15 -4.63
C ILE A 206 -0.78 -5.21 -3.94
N PRO A 207 -1.48 -6.37 -3.96
CA PRO A 207 -2.73 -6.56 -3.21
C PRO A 207 -2.56 -6.19 -1.74
N LEU A 208 -3.60 -5.62 -1.13
CA LEU A 208 -3.52 -5.12 0.26
C LEU A 208 -3.08 -6.20 1.25
N ARG A 209 -3.57 -7.43 1.07
CA ARG A 209 -3.17 -8.58 1.90
C ARG A 209 -1.68 -8.89 1.74
N ASP A 210 -1.19 -8.91 0.51
CA ASP A 210 0.21 -9.28 0.22
C ASP A 210 1.22 -8.28 0.79
N ARG A 211 0.80 -7.01 1.02
CA ARG A 211 1.66 -5.98 1.62
C ARG A 211 2.06 -6.36 3.05
N PHE A 212 1.09 -6.68 3.91
CA PHE A 212 1.43 -7.11 5.28
C PHE A 212 2.01 -8.54 5.32
N GLU A 213 1.65 -9.43 4.39
CA GLU A 213 2.29 -10.75 4.30
C GLU A 213 3.78 -10.63 3.92
N LYS A 214 4.17 -9.67 3.07
CA LYS A 214 5.58 -9.35 2.80
C LYS A 214 6.30 -8.88 4.08
N ALA A 215 5.66 -8.06 4.91
CA ALA A 215 6.21 -7.66 6.20
C ALA A 215 6.41 -8.87 7.14
N ARG A 216 5.44 -9.78 7.20
CA ARG A 216 5.53 -11.01 7.99
C ARG A 216 6.66 -11.94 7.49
N LYS A 217 6.77 -12.14 6.17
CA LYS A 217 7.86 -12.92 5.54
C LYS A 217 9.24 -12.32 5.85
N ALA A 218 9.33 -10.99 5.91
CA ALA A 218 10.55 -10.28 6.29
C ALA A 218 10.82 -10.32 7.81
N ARG A 219 9.92 -10.91 8.63
CA ARG A 219 9.97 -10.88 10.10
C ARG A 219 10.07 -9.45 10.65
N ALA A 220 9.31 -8.54 10.06
CA ALA A 220 9.30 -7.14 10.48
C ALA A 220 8.73 -6.98 11.90
N ASP A 221 9.33 -6.08 12.66
CA ASP A 221 8.89 -5.68 13.99
C ASP A 221 7.84 -4.57 13.94
N LEU A 222 7.71 -3.92 12.76
CA LEU A 222 6.74 -2.86 12.49
C LEU A 222 6.42 -2.81 11.00
N PHE A 223 5.15 -2.58 10.68
CA PHE A 223 4.69 -2.24 9.34
C PHE A 223 4.19 -0.79 9.31
N VAL A 224 4.68 -0.01 8.33
CA VAL A 224 4.32 1.40 8.15
C VAL A 224 3.87 1.63 6.73
N SER A 225 2.56 1.88 6.52
CA SER A 225 2.01 2.24 5.22
C SER A 225 2.02 3.76 5.05
N ILE A 226 2.57 4.23 3.93
CA ILE A 226 2.75 5.65 3.60
C ILE A 226 1.77 6.06 2.53
N HIS A 227 0.97 7.08 2.82
CA HIS A 227 -0.09 7.63 1.99
C HIS A 227 -0.04 9.15 1.90
N ALA A 228 -0.80 9.73 0.95
CA ALA A 228 -0.98 11.17 0.75
C ALA A 228 -2.32 11.45 0.05
N ASP A 229 -3.42 11.04 0.65
CA ASP A 229 -4.76 10.97 0.04
C ASP A 229 -5.35 12.36 -0.29
N ALA A 230 -6.49 12.34 -0.97
CA ALA A 230 -7.25 13.51 -1.32
C ALA A 230 -8.48 13.71 -0.42
N PHE A 231 -8.79 14.94 -0.13
CA PHE A 231 -10.03 15.33 0.53
C PHE A 231 -10.88 16.23 -0.36
N LYS A 232 -12.23 16.08 -0.32
CA LYS A 232 -13.15 16.93 -1.11
C LYS A 232 -12.91 18.42 -0.88
N ASN A 233 -12.68 18.82 0.37
CA ASN A 233 -12.34 20.20 0.71
C ASN A 233 -10.82 20.39 0.57
N ARG A 234 -10.38 21.03 -0.49
CA ARG A 234 -8.98 21.34 -0.79
C ARG A 234 -8.26 22.24 0.22
N LYS A 235 -8.97 22.78 1.23
CA LYS A 235 -8.37 23.54 2.32
C LYS A 235 -7.92 22.66 3.47
N VAL A 236 -8.32 21.36 3.47
CA VAL A 236 -7.84 20.39 4.46
C VAL A 236 -6.33 20.20 4.27
N SER A 237 -5.60 20.14 5.38
CA SER A 237 -4.14 20.07 5.38
C SER A 237 -3.64 19.44 6.67
N GLY A 238 -2.41 18.96 6.63
CA GLY A 238 -1.70 18.37 7.78
C GLY A 238 -1.61 16.86 7.70
N SER A 239 -0.61 16.30 8.39
CA SER A 239 -0.42 14.86 8.48
C SER A 239 -1.41 14.21 9.45
N SER A 240 -1.64 12.90 9.27
CA SER A 240 -2.42 12.06 10.19
C SER A 240 -1.74 10.71 10.38
N VAL A 241 -1.99 10.07 11.52
CA VAL A 241 -1.57 8.69 11.75
C VAL A 241 -2.79 7.88 12.14
N PHE A 242 -2.91 6.69 11.54
CA PHE A 242 -4.03 5.78 11.73
C PHE A 242 -3.55 4.43 12.23
N VAL A 243 -4.39 3.80 13.05
CA VAL A 243 -4.27 2.41 13.49
C VAL A 243 -5.51 1.62 13.11
N LEU A 244 -5.39 0.30 13.09
CA LEU A 244 -6.51 -0.59 12.86
C LEU A 244 -7.54 -0.49 13.99
N SER A 245 -8.83 -0.53 13.65
CA SER A 245 -9.93 -0.77 14.59
C SER A 245 -10.99 -1.66 13.98
N SER A 246 -11.36 -2.71 14.68
CA SER A 246 -12.52 -3.55 14.37
C SER A 246 -13.85 -2.99 14.94
N LYS A 247 -13.78 -2.06 15.89
CA LYS A 247 -14.93 -1.49 16.60
C LYS A 247 -15.52 -0.24 15.96
N GLY A 248 -15.07 0.10 14.74
CA GLY A 248 -15.52 1.28 14.00
C GLY A 248 -14.42 2.33 13.85
N ALA A 249 -14.74 3.44 13.21
CA ALA A 249 -13.82 4.53 12.93
C ALA A 249 -13.95 5.67 13.94
N SER A 250 -12.84 6.35 14.24
CA SER A 250 -12.78 7.48 15.17
C SER A 250 -13.54 8.72 14.65
N SER A 251 -13.67 8.82 13.32
CA SER A 251 -14.34 9.93 12.65
C SER A 251 -14.96 9.47 11.33
N GLU A 252 -15.90 10.26 10.82
CA GLU A 252 -16.49 10.05 9.48
C GLU A 252 -15.40 10.17 8.39
N PHE A 253 -14.39 11.01 8.60
CA PHE A 253 -13.24 11.10 7.74
C PHE A 253 -12.44 9.79 7.72
N ALA A 254 -12.06 9.27 8.89
CA ALA A 254 -11.33 8.01 9.01
C ALA A 254 -12.11 6.84 8.38
N ARG A 255 -13.45 6.82 8.53
CA ARG A 255 -14.32 5.81 7.92
C ARG A 255 -14.27 5.87 6.39
N ARG A 256 -14.37 7.08 5.81
CA ARG A 256 -14.34 7.27 4.34
C ARG A 256 -12.98 6.97 3.76
N LEU A 257 -11.92 7.40 4.44
CA LEU A 257 -10.54 7.12 4.04
C LEU A 257 -10.30 5.60 3.99
N ALA A 258 -10.64 4.87 5.06
CA ALA A 258 -10.49 3.42 5.08
C ALA A 258 -11.33 2.72 4.00
N ALA A 259 -12.52 3.20 3.69
CA ALA A 259 -13.34 2.66 2.60
C ALA A 259 -12.69 2.91 1.22
N SER A 260 -12.11 4.09 1.00
CA SER A 260 -11.36 4.43 -0.22
C SER A 260 -10.15 3.52 -0.38
N GLU A 261 -9.31 3.44 0.64
CA GLU A 261 -8.09 2.63 0.62
C GLU A 261 -8.38 1.13 0.44
N ASN A 262 -9.41 0.61 1.10
CA ASN A 262 -9.81 -0.79 0.96
C ASN A 262 -10.35 -1.14 -0.44
N SER A 263 -10.75 -0.15 -1.24
CA SER A 263 -11.19 -0.35 -2.63
C SER A 263 -10.03 -0.43 -3.63
N SER A 264 -8.81 -0.19 -3.22
CA SER A 264 -7.60 -0.23 -4.07
C SER A 264 -7.40 -1.58 -4.75
N ASP A 265 -7.75 -2.70 -4.09
CA ASP A 265 -7.67 -4.03 -4.69
C ASP A 265 -8.56 -4.17 -5.95
N LEU A 266 -9.72 -3.52 -5.98
CA LEU A 266 -10.59 -3.51 -7.15
C LEU A 266 -9.97 -2.72 -8.32
N VAL A 267 -9.26 -1.63 -8.01
CA VAL A 267 -8.51 -0.84 -9.00
C VAL A 267 -7.29 -1.60 -9.48
N GLY A 268 -6.55 -2.22 -8.56
CA GLY A 268 -5.35 -3.03 -8.82
C GLY A 268 -5.62 -4.38 -9.50
N GLY A 269 -6.90 -4.70 -9.79
CA GLY A 269 -7.26 -5.91 -10.52
C GLY A 269 -7.10 -7.20 -9.71
N VAL A 270 -7.51 -7.19 -8.44
CA VAL A 270 -7.59 -8.37 -7.59
C VAL A 270 -8.99 -8.96 -7.69
N THR A 271 -9.11 -10.22 -8.07
CA THR A 271 -10.41 -10.92 -8.09
C THR A 271 -10.81 -11.35 -6.69
N LEU A 272 -12.09 -11.14 -6.31
CA LEU A 272 -12.64 -11.52 -5.00
C LEU A 272 -12.77 -13.04 -4.79
N ASN A 273 -12.32 -13.88 -5.71
CA ASN A 273 -12.47 -15.33 -5.67
C ASN A 273 -11.46 -16.09 -4.80
N ASP A 274 -10.44 -15.41 -4.24
CA ASP A 274 -9.54 -15.99 -3.25
C ASP A 274 -10.18 -15.99 -1.84
N LYS A 275 -11.32 -16.71 -1.72
CA LYS A 275 -12.02 -16.92 -0.44
C LYS A 275 -11.48 -18.13 0.33
N ASP A 276 -10.20 -18.42 0.25
CA ASP A 276 -9.60 -19.41 1.14
C ASP A 276 -8.94 -18.70 2.32
N ASP A 277 -9.66 -18.69 3.46
CA ASP A 277 -9.16 -18.87 4.81
C ASP A 277 -10.11 -18.32 5.88
N MET A 278 -11.31 -18.90 5.97
CA MET A 278 -12.20 -18.58 7.11
C MET A 278 -11.84 -19.39 8.38
N LEU A 279 -10.90 -20.33 8.32
CA LEU A 279 -10.51 -21.18 9.47
C LEU A 279 -9.36 -20.63 10.32
N ALA A 280 -8.60 -19.66 9.83
CA ALA A 280 -7.49 -19.05 10.58
C ALA A 280 -7.92 -17.95 11.58
N SER A 281 -9.20 -17.54 11.53
CA SER A 281 -9.66 -16.35 12.26
C SER A 281 -9.87 -16.52 13.77
N VAL A 282 -9.96 -17.72 14.30
CA VAL A 282 -10.34 -17.96 15.71
C VAL A 282 -9.15 -17.94 16.68
N LEU A 283 -7.92 -18.24 16.24
CA LEU A 283 -6.71 -18.10 17.07
C LEU A 283 -6.11 -16.69 17.03
N LEU A 284 -6.70 -15.80 16.23
CA LEU A 284 -6.21 -14.46 15.92
C LEU A 284 -6.51 -13.42 17.02
N ASP A 285 -7.52 -13.65 17.85
CA ASP A 285 -8.11 -12.60 18.69
C ASP A 285 -7.21 -12.15 19.87
N LEU A 286 -6.44 -13.04 20.46
CA LEU A 286 -5.55 -12.70 21.60
C LEU A 286 -4.21 -12.09 21.14
N SER A 287 -3.66 -12.57 20.04
CA SER A 287 -2.46 -11.99 19.43
C SER A 287 -2.73 -10.59 18.90
N GLN A 288 -3.92 -10.37 18.34
CA GLN A 288 -4.35 -9.10 17.77
C GLN A 288 -4.45 -7.98 18.81
N SER A 289 -4.84 -8.27 20.05
CA SER A 289 -4.95 -7.25 21.10
C SER A 289 -3.59 -6.65 21.50
N ALA A 290 -2.55 -7.47 21.66
CA ALA A 290 -1.19 -7.01 21.96
C ALA A 290 -0.57 -6.24 20.77
N THR A 291 -0.82 -6.72 19.55
CA THR A 291 -0.38 -6.07 18.32
C THR A 291 -1.05 -4.70 18.12
N MET A 292 -2.33 -4.57 18.46
CA MET A 292 -3.05 -3.29 18.43
C MET A 292 -2.52 -2.31 19.47
N GLU A 293 -2.23 -2.75 20.72
CA GLU A 293 -1.63 -1.87 21.73
C GLU A 293 -0.26 -1.34 21.27
N ALA A 294 0.58 -2.22 20.73
CA ALA A 294 1.87 -1.83 20.18
C ALA A 294 1.70 -0.85 18.98
N SER A 295 0.70 -1.09 18.11
CA SER A 295 0.38 -0.19 17.00
C SER A 295 -0.01 1.21 17.49
N HIS A 296 -0.82 1.31 18.52
CA HIS A 296 -1.17 2.61 19.14
C HIS A 296 0.06 3.30 19.71
N ALA A 297 0.93 2.59 20.44
CA ALA A 297 2.11 3.17 21.05
C ALA A 297 3.10 3.73 20.01
N VAL A 298 3.34 3.00 18.92
CA VAL A 298 4.19 3.51 17.83
C VAL A 298 3.51 4.64 17.06
N ALA A 299 2.19 4.57 16.85
CA ALA A 299 1.44 5.63 16.19
C ALA A 299 1.51 6.95 16.96
N ASP A 300 1.35 6.92 18.28
CA ASP A 300 1.48 8.10 19.14
C ASP A 300 2.89 8.71 19.07
N SER A 301 3.93 7.87 19.03
CA SER A 301 5.32 8.32 18.92
C SER A 301 5.57 9.00 17.57
N VAL A 302 5.13 8.37 16.46
CA VAL A 302 5.26 8.95 15.11
C VAL A 302 4.42 10.21 14.97
N PHE A 303 3.19 10.20 15.47
CA PHE A 303 2.33 11.39 15.48
C PHE A 303 2.96 12.55 16.25
N GLY A 304 3.57 12.28 17.41
CA GLY A 304 4.31 13.26 18.19
C GLY A 304 5.42 13.93 17.36
N SER A 305 6.21 13.14 16.66
CA SER A 305 7.29 13.65 15.79
C SER A 305 6.76 14.45 14.61
N LEU A 306 5.68 14.01 13.97
CA LEU A 306 5.05 14.73 12.85
C LEU A 306 4.46 16.09 13.29
N ARG A 307 3.96 16.21 14.52
CA ARG A 307 3.51 17.49 15.09
C ARG A 307 4.65 18.52 15.22
N VAL A 308 5.87 18.07 15.44
CA VAL A 308 7.06 18.97 15.46
C VAL A 308 7.40 19.43 14.05
N LEU A 309 7.26 18.54 13.05
CA LEU A 309 7.52 18.88 11.65
C LEU A 309 6.55 19.93 11.11
N GLY A 310 5.27 19.86 11.51
CA GLY A 310 4.26 20.76 11.00
C GLY A 310 2.84 20.50 11.51
N LYS A 311 1.87 21.02 10.76
CA LYS A 311 0.45 20.87 11.10
C LYS A 311 0.02 19.43 10.97
N THR A 312 -0.75 18.94 11.95
CA THR A 312 -1.51 17.70 11.86
C THR A 312 -2.98 17.98 11.57
N HIS A 313 -3.66 17.06 10.90
CA HIS A 313 -5.09 17.20 10.57
C HIS A 313 -5.97 17.15 11.82
N LYS A 314 -5.67 16.22 12.72
CA LYS A 314 -6.32 16.09 14.04
C LYS A 314 -5.27 16.28 15.15
N SER A 315 -5.75 16.36 16.38
CA SER A 315 -4.88 16.49 17.56
C SER A 315 -4.47 15.15 18.17
N HIS A 316 -4.89 14.04 17.58
CA HIS A 316 -4.69 12.68 18.09
C HIS A 316 -4.56 11.67 16.95
N VAL A 317 -4.07 10.47 17.25
CA VAL A 317 -4.08 9.31 16.36
C VAL A 317 -5.52 8.90 16.08
N GLU A 318 -5.86 8.67 14.83
CA GLU A 318 -7.17 8.19 14.41
C GLU A 318 -7.16 6.67 14.20
N HIS A 319 -8.36 6.08 14.09
CA HIS A 319 -8.49 4.64 13.85
C HIS A 319 -9.66 4.32 12.93
N ALA A 320 -9.50 3.29 12.09
CA ALA A 320 -10.53 2.75 11.22
C ALA A 320 -10.19 1.32 10.76
N ASN A 321 -11.08 0.69 10.02
CA ASN A 321 -10.91 -0.67 9.53
C ASN A 321 -10.12 -0.71 8.21
N PHE A 322 -8.82 -0.37 8.26
CA PHE A 322 -7.92 -0.46 7.11
C PHE A 322 -7.51 -1.92 6.86
N MET A 323 -7.76 -2.43 5.65
CA MET A 323 -7.39 -3.79 5.26
C MET A 323 -5.87 -4.02 5.33
N VAL A 324 -5.09 -3.04 4.87
CA VAL A 324 -3.63 -3.12 4.83
C VAL A 324 -2.99 -3.23 6.23
N LEU A 325 -3.70 -2.84 7.29
CA LEU A 325 -3.22 -2.91 8.68
C LEU A 325 -3.63 -4.20 9.42
N LYS A 326 -4.25 -5.16 8.72
CA LYS A 326 -4.78 -6.40 9.34
C LYS A 326 -3.73 -7.49 9.57
N SER A 327 -2.47 -7.14 9.76
CA SER A 327 -1.46 -8.12 10.18
C SER A 327 -1.82 -8.65 11.58
N PRO A 328 -1.83 -9.98 11.78
CA PRO A 328 -2.20 -10.54 13.08
C PRO A 328 -1.09 -10.38 14.13
N ASP A 329 0.16 -10.31 13.71
CA ASP A 329 1.36 -10.47 14.54
C ASP A 329 2.39 -9.34 14.37
N VAL A 330 2.21 -8.43 13.42
CA VAL A 330 3.10 -7.28 13.20
C VAL A 330 2.35 -5.99 13.53
N PRO A 331 2.80 -5.20 14.51
CA PRO A 331 2.27 -3.86 14.77
C PRO A 331 2.26 -3.02 13.49
N SER A 332 1.15 -2.34 13.20
CA SER A 332 0.93 -1.71 11.90
C SER A 332 0.31 -0.33 12.05
N ILE A 333 0.85 0.65 11.32
CA ILE A 333 0.33 2.01 11.25
C ILE A 333 0.21 2.47 9.80
N LEU A 334 -0.72 3.41 9.54
CA LEU A 334 -0.80 4.13 8.28
C LEU A 334 -0.56 5.62 8.54
N VAL A 335 0.31 6.21 7.74
CA VAL A 335 0.72 7.61 7.86
C VAL A 335 0.28 8.36 6.60
N GLU A 336 -0.71 9.26 6.77
CA GLU A 336 -1.01 10.29 5.80
C GLU A 336 0.01 11.42 5.97
N THR A 337 0.90 11.56 5.00
CA THR A 337 1.99 12.54 5.09
C THR A 337 1.52 13.97 4.85
N ALA A 338 0.50 14.14 4.02
CA ALA A 338 -0.19 15.38 3.69
C ALA A 338 -1.41 15.06 2.80
N PHE A 339 -2.25 16.06 2.45
CA PHE A 339 -3.36 15.89 1.51
C PHE A 339 -2.97 16.39 0.12
N ILE A 340 -2.80 15.48 -0.86
CA ILE A 340 -2.41 15.81 -2.23
C ILE A 340 -3.44 16.72 -2.94
N SER A 341 -4.70 16.71 -2.50
CA SER A 341 -5.75 17.61 -2.99
C SER A 341 -5.54 19.07 -2.63
N ASN A 342 -4.71 19.37 -1.60
CA ASN A 342 -4.35 20.72 -1.20
C ASN A 342 -3.16 21.21 -2.04
N PRO A 343 -3.30 22.30 -2.84
CA PRO A 343 -2.26 22.72 -3.77
C PRO A 343 -0.91 23.09 -3.09
N SER A 344 -0.94 23.58 -1.86
CA SER A 344 0.29 23.90 -1.12
C SER A 344 0.98 22.65 -0.61
N GLU A 345 0.21 21.63 -0.24
CA GLU A 345 0.75 20.34 0.19
C GLU A 345 1.20 19.50 -1.00
N GLU A 346 0.46 19.51 -2.12
CA GLU A 346 0.90 18.89 -3.38
C GLU A 346 2.29 19.40 -3.80
N LYS A 347 2.53 20.72 -3.69
CA LYS A 347 3.85 21.29 -3.97
C LYS A 347 4.93 20.76 -3.02
N ARG A 348 4.64 20.66 -1.71
CA ARG A 348 5.56 20.10 -0.71
C ARG A 348 5.83 18.62 -0.94
N LEU A 349 4.81 17.85 -1.25
CA LEU A 349 4.91 16.42 -1.54
C LEU A 349 5.86 16.13 -2.71
N ASN A 350 5.95 17.04 -3.70
CA ASN A 350 6.88 16.96 -4.82
C ASN A 350 8.28 17.53 -4.50
N ASP A 351 8.48 18.14 -3.32
CA ASP A 351 9.78 18.70 -2.92
C ASP A 351 10.66 17.62 -2.24
N PRO A 352 11.79 17.22 -2.84
CA PRO A 352 12.69 16.25 -2.23
C PRO A 352 13.20 16.65 -0.83
N ALA A 353 13.34 17.95 -0.54
CA ALA A 353 13.75 18.40 0.79
C ALA A 353 12.65 18.15 1.82
N TRP A 354 11.39 18.37 1.44
CA TRP A 354 10.24 18.06 2.29
C TRP A 354 10.08 16.56 2.49
N GLN A 355 10.23 15.74 1.43
CA GLN A 355 10.18 14.27 1.52
C GLN A 355 11.21 13.74 2.53
N ARG A 356 12.46 14.26 2.47
CA ARG A 356 13.50 13.91 3.46
C ARG A 356 13.17 14.34 4.88
N LYS A 357 12.57 15.53 5.07
CA LYS A 357 12.15 15.99 6.40
C LYS A 357 11.03 15.12 6.96
N THR A 358 10.06 14.78 6.15
CA THR A 358 8.96 13.87 6.52
C THR A 358 9.48 12.48 6.89
N ALA A 359 10.37 11.93 6.07
CA ALA A 359 11.02 10.64 6.32
C ALA A 359 11.79 10.64 7.66
N ARG A 360 12.59 11.68 7.94
CA ARG A 360 13.29 11.83 9.22
C ARG A 360 12.33 11.89 10.40
N SER A 361 11.28 12.71 10.29
CA SER A 361 10.30 12.84 11.37
C SER A 361 9.60 11.52 11.69
N ILE A 362 9.27 10.72 10.67
CA ILE A 362 8.72 9.37 10.87
C ILE A 362 9.78 8.46 11.51
N THR A 363 11.03 8.50 11.02
CA THR A 363 12.15 7.72 11.59
C THR A 363 12.36 8.05 13.06
N ASP A 364 12.35 9.35 13.44
CA ASP A 364 12.53 9.77 14.82
C ASP A 364 11.44 9.20 15.74
N GLY A 365 10.18 9.20 15.26
CA GLY A 365 9.07 8.60 15.99
C GLY A 365 9.22 7.08 16.14
N ILE A 366 9.59 6.38 15.10
CA ILE A 366 9.82 4.93 15.13
C ILE A 366 11.00 4.59 16.04
N GLN A 367 12.11 5.30 15.92
CA GLN A 367 13.30 5.14 16.74
C GLN A 367 12.98 5.34 18.22
N ASN A 368 12.28 6.42 18.57
CA ASN A 368 11.86 6.69 19.92
C ASN A 368 11.03 5.55 20.51
N TYR A 369 10.07 5.01 19.74
CA TYR A 369 9.28 3.86 20.16
C TYR A 369 10.15 2.64 20.46
N PHE A 370 11.05 2.24 19.55
CA PHE A 370 11.87 1.05 19.74
C PHE A 370 12.95 1.21 20.82
N TYR A 371 13.45 2.42 21.05
CA TYR A 371 14.34 2.65 22.18
C TYR A 371 13.62 2.53 23.54
N MET A 372 12.31 2.83 23.55
CA MET A 372 11.50 2.67 24.75
C MET A 372 11.02 1.24 24.96
N SER A 373 10.68 0.55 23.90
CA SER A 373 10.10 -0.80 23.91
C SER A 373 10.82 -1.69 22.89
N PRO A 374 12.11 -1.99 23.07
CA PRO A 374 12.88 -2.77 22.11
C PRO A 374 12.43 -4.23 22.14
N PRO A 375 12.24 -4.85 20.95
CA PRO A 375 11.96 -6.28 20.86
C PRO A 375 13.12 -7.10 21.47
N PRO A 376 12.82 -8.17 22.20
CA PRO A 376 13.85 -9.04 22.78
C PRO A 376 14.82 -9.59 21.69
N GLY A 377 16.11 -9.69 22.03
CA GLY A 377 17.15 -10.20 21.12
C GLY A 377 17.60 -9.21 20.05
N THR A 378 17.12 -7.97 20.07
CA THR A 378 17.58 -6.93 19.14
C THR A 378 18.83 -6.21 19.67
N TRP A 379 19.58 -5.61 18.71
CA TRP A 379 20.72 -4.75 19.03
C TRP A 379 20.30 -3.58 19.95
N ILE A 380 19.14 -2.97 19.68
CA ILE A 380 18.59 -1.88 20.51
C ILE A 380 18.34 -2.37 21.95
N ALA A 381 17.82 -3.58 22.12
CA ALA A 381 17.60 -4.15 23.47
C ALA A 381 18.90 -4.31 24.26
N SER A 382 19.99 -4.68 23.58
CA SER A 382 21.31 -4.89 24.19
C SER A 382 22.12 -3.60 24.38
N ASN A 383 21.84 -2.56 23.58
CA ASN A 383 22.60 -1.31 23.53
C ASN A 383 21.73 -0.08 23.84
N ARG A 384 20.83 -0.18 24.83
CA ARG A 384 19.92 0.89 25.19
C ARG A 384 20.68 2.19 25.50
N GLN A 385 20.42 3.24 24.70
CA GLN A 385 20.84 4.61 25.03
C GLN A 385 19.67 5.41 25.56
N PRO A 386 19.90 6.38 26.46
CA PRO A 386 18.84 7.29 26.89
C PRO A 386 18.23 8.04 25.73
N VAL A 387 16.91 8.03 25.61
CA VAL A 387 16.20 8.80 24.58
C VAL A 387 16.21 10.28 24.95
N ARG A 388 16.50 11.15 23.99
CA ARG A 388 16.38 12.59 24.15
C ARG A 388 15.01 13.05 23.62
N TYR A 389 14.22 13.66 24.51
CA TYR A 389 12.88 14.15 24.18
C TYR A 389 12.83 15.67 24.23
N GLN A 390 12.40 16.33 23.18
CA GLN A 390 12.18 17.77 23.16
C GLN A 390 10.76 18.08 23.67
N VAL A 391 10.66 18.86 24.75
CA VAL A 391 9.38 19.24 25.36
C VAL A 391 8.55 20.10 24.41
N MET A 392 7.33 19.69 24.13
CA MET A 392 6.39 20.38 23.27
C MET A 392 5.37 21.22 24.09
N ARG A 393 4.73 22.16 23.41
CA ARG A 393 3.65 22.94 24.03
C ARG A 393 2.48 22.03 24.40
N GLY A 394 2.10 22.06 25.68
CA GLY A 394 1.05 21.24 26.27
C GLY A 394 1.55 19.97 26.95
N ASP A 395 2.86 19.65 26.88
CA ASP A 395 3.40 18.52 27.61
C ASP A 395 3.50 18.83 29.12
N THR A 396 3.22 17.82 29.93
CA THR A 396 3.54 17.79 31.35
C THR A 396 4.57 16.69 31.62
N LEU A 397 5.40 16.87 32.66
CA LEU A 397 6.40 15.86 33.01
C LEU A 397 5.75 14.50 33.33
N GLY A 398 4.55 14.52 33.96
CA GLY A 398 3.79 13.32 34.26
C GLY A 398 3.28 12.58 33.01
N GLU A 399 2.77 13.31 32.00
CA GLU A 399 2.36 12.74 30.72
C GLU A 399 3.54 12.16 29.95
N ILE A 400 4.70 12.85 29.97
CA ILE A 400 5.94 12.36 29.38
C ILE A 400 6.37 11.07 30.09
N ALA A 401 6.38 11.04 31.43
CA ALA A 401 6.74 9.85 32.21
C ALA A 401 5.81 8.66 31.87
N ASN A 402 4.50 8.89 31.81
CA ASN A 402 3.52 7.87 31.44
C ASN A 402 3.71 7.39 29.98
N ARG A 403 3.87 8.31 29.04
CA ARG A 403 4.13 8.03 27.61
C ARG A 403 5.34 7.13 27.43
N TYR A 404 6.40 7.41 28.20
CA TYR A 404 7.67 6.68 28.12
C TYR A 404 7.76 5.53 29.14
N ARG A 405 6.68 5.21 29.86
CA ARG A 405 6.61 4.11 30.87
C ARG A 405 7.76 4.15 31.89
N VAL A 406 8.21 5.35 32.22
CA VAL A 406 9.23 5.59 33.25
C VAL A 406 8.61 6.24 34.48
N SER A 407 9.20 6.03 35.65
CA SER A 407 8.71 6.74 36.83
C SER A 407 9.01 8.22 36.76
N LEU A 408 8.06 9.05 37.24
CA LEU A 408 8.26 10.50 37.31
C LEU A 408 9.53 10.85 38.12
N TYR A 409 9.81 10.04 39.15
CA TYR A 409 11.03 10.15 39.96
C TYR A 409 12.30 9.91 39.13
N SER A 410 12.35 8.82 38.33
CA SER A 410 13.51 8.51 37.50
C SER A 410 13.72 9.59 36.42
N LEU A 411 12.62 10.08 35.80
CA LEU A 411 12.68 11.13 34.79
C LEU A 411 13.23 12.44 35.38
N ARG A 412 12.77 12.85 36.60
CA ARG A 412 13.31 14.00 37.30
C ARG A 412 14.79 13.85 37.65
N ARG A 413 15.15 12.69 38.18
CA ARG A 413 16.53 12.43 38.63
C ARG A 413 17.54 12.48 37.50
N VAL A 414 17.25 11.86 36.35
CA VAL A 414 18.17 11.85 35.20
C VAL A 414 18.34 13.26 34.61
N ASN A 415 17.27 14.07 34.63
CA ASN A 415 17.29 15.43 34.10
C ASN A 415 17.62 16.52 35.15
N GLN A 416 17.95 16.11 36.39
CA GLN A 416 18.28 17.01 37.51
C GLN A 416 17.20 18.08 37.76
N LEU A 417 15.93 17.73 37.49
CA LEU A 417 14.80 18.63 37.71
C LEU A 417 14.45 18.74 39.18
N LYS A 418 14.33 19.98 39.66
CA LYS A 418 13.93 20.27 41.06
C LYS A 418 12.40 20.24 41.27
N SER A 419 11.63 20.32 40.19
CA SER A 419 10.16 20.32 40.18
C SER A 419 9.63 19.64 38.90
N ASP A 420 8.30 19.52 38.79
CA ASP A 420 7.64 18.99 37.57
C ASP A 420 7.48 20.04 36.48
N THR A 421 8.01 21.26 36.66
CA THR A 421 7.95 22.32 35.68
C THR A 421 9.01 22.11 34.61
N ILE A 422 8.53 21.96 33.36
CA ILE A 422 9.35 21.83 32.18
C ILE A 422 9.09 22.99 31.23
N ARG A 423 10.09 23.34 30.42
CA ARG A 423 9.98 24.45 29.44
C ARG A 423 9.81 23.87 28.04
N VAL A 424 8.90 24.45 27.27
CA VAL A 424 8.76 24.14 25.84
C VAL A 424 10.09 24.37 25.12
N GLY A 425 10.51 23.40 24.31
CA GLY A 425 11.77 23.41 23.60
C GLY A 425 12.97 22.89 24.38
N SER A 426 12.86 22.65 25.72
CA SER A 426 13.93 21.98 26.47
C SER A 426 14.02 20.49 26.10
N GLU A 427 15.24 19.96 26.16
CA GLU A 427 15.51 18.53 25.95
C GLU A 427 15.50 17.79 27.28
N LEU A 428 14.77 16.68 27.34
CA LEU A 428 14.76 15.75 28.46
C LEU A 428 15.42 14.42 28.07
N LEU A 429 16.30 13.92 28.92
CA LEU A 429 16.79 12.55 28.86
C LEU A 429 15.76 11.62 29.48
N ILE A 430 15.26 10.69 28.69
CA ILE A 430 14.35 9.65 29.18
C ILE A 430 15.20 8.47 29.67
N PRO A 431 15.14 8.12 30.97
CA PRO A 431 15.95 7.03 31.48
C PRO A 431 15.56 5.70 30.85
N THR A 432 16.54 4.83 30.63
CA THR A 432 16.32 3.41 30.32
C THR A 432 15.93 2.70 31.60
N THR A 433 14.78 2.04 31.65
CA THR A 433 14.34 1.20 32.78
C THR A 433 15.17 -0.06 32.88
#